data_35de244a054e5ed1e881a55a42a93898
#
_entry.id   35de244a054e5ed1e881a55a42a93898
#
_cell.length_a   1.000
_cell.length_b   1.000
_cell.length_c   1.000
_cell.angle_alpha   90.00
_cell.angle_beta   90.00
_cell.angle_gamma   90.00
#
_symmetry.space_group_name_H-M   'P 1'
#
loop_
_entity.id
_entity.type
_entity.pdbx_description
1 polymer ?
#
loop_
_entity_poly.entity_id
_entity_poly.type
_entity_poly.pdbx_seq_one_letter_code
_entity_poly.pdbx_strand_id
1 'polypeptide(L)'
;MLALGLLVLGVLALRLLFESGQLTVARQRLIDTADAAALSAATWRARVLNFHAYSNRAIIANEVAIAQAVTLVAWAQYFETLTRNSAAFGAYLPPVEPVLGVVAETAALAAQVSRATAAIEIPARGSPHVGYKTLLQSAQEVMHLSSLGFGLNMVTAEVARASHPDHFAWVLPDPTQGWSGFTARASEGADRKRVADLMQASLDPFIRQPRSEDIHTPIPSLCLNLMRLRKRGVTTLSEDLERWESVDTLSFHLRRLSWFRCREREALPLGWGAAEAGQVLHAVTATSGDLSLNPMARQLAGESMFSTSGYEGIARLRELNYESLANTRFPSARLAVIARRDQGEAHSRMWALSSAEVYFRRPPGAPQRTEYASLFNPYWQARLAEPSVAERALALTQVD
;
A
#
# COMPACT_ATOMS: atom_id res chain seq x y z
N MET A 1 19.21 -50.95 -65.51
CA MET A 1 17.90 -50.81 -64.81
C MET A 1 18.01 -50.80 -63.28
N LEU A 2 18.71 -51.75 -62.64
CA LEU A 2 18.83 -51.84 -61.18
C LEU A 2 19.51 -50.66 -60.59
N ALA A 3 20.58 -50.11 -61.14
CA ALA A 3 21.27 -48.93 -60.69
C ALA A 3 20.38 -47.66 -60.73
N LEU A 4 19.55 -47.51 -61.75
CA LEU A 4 18.60 -46.40 -61.88
C LEU A 4 17.50 -46.51 -60.84
N GLY A 5 17.02 -47.69 -60.55
CA GLY A 5 16.04 -47.91 -59.43
C GLY A 5 16.61 -47.60 -58.08
N LEU A 6 17.86 -47.95 -57.77
CA LEU A 6 18.52 -47.60 -56.52
C LEU A 6 18.77 -46.11 -56.43
N LEU A 7 19.08 -45.43 -57.51
CA LEU A 7 19.27 -43.97 -57.50
C LEU A 7 17.97 -43.20 -57.21
N VAL A 8 16.85 -43.64 -57.83
CA VAL A 8 15.51 -43.08 -57.58
C VAL A 8 15.08 -43.31 -56.12
N LEU A 9 15.28 -44.52 -55.57
CA LEU A 9 15.01 -44.81 -54.17
C LEU A 9 15.87 -43.94 -53.23
N GLY A 10 17.14 -43.77 -53.56
CA GLY A 10 18.05 -42.90 -52.78
C GLY A 10 17.57 -41.42 -52.74
N VAL A 11 17.16 -40.88 -53.90
CA VAL A 11 16.64 -39.52 -53.99
C VAL A 11 15.31 -39.38 -53.22
N LEU A 12 14.42 -40.35 -53.30
CA LEU A 12 13.18 -40.35 -52.54
C LEU A 12 13.43 -40.41 -51.01
N ALA A 13 14.38 -41.24 -50.60
CA ALA A 13 14.77 -41.34 -49.20
C ALA A 13 15.36 -40.03 -48.67
N LEU A 14 16.24 -39.37 -49.43
CA LEU A 14 16.79 -38.06 -49.11
C LEU A 14 15.72 -36.96 -49.02
N ARG A 15 14.76 -36.98 -49.96
CA ARG A 15 13.62 -36.07 -49.93
C ARG A 15 12.76 -36.25 -48.66
N LEU A 16 12.42 -37.47 -48.30
CA LEU A 16 11.66 -37.79 -47.10
C LEU A 16 12.41 -37.37 -45.83
N LEU A 17 13.72 -37.61 -45.76
CA LEU A 17 14.55 -37.14 -44.64
C LEU A 17 14.59 -35.62 -44.56
N PHE A 18 14.69 -34.92 -45.68
CA PHE A 18 14.66 -33.45 -45.70
C PHE A 18 13.31 -32.90 -45.26
N GLU A 19 12.19 -33.42 -45.77
CA GLU A 19 10.84 -33.03 -45.39
C GLU A 19 10.57 -33.31 -43.90
N SER A 20 10.98 -34.46 -43.40
CA SER A 20 10.91 -34.80 -41.95
C SER A 20 11.72 -33.86 -41.09
N GLY A 21 12.94 -33.49 -41.56
CA GLY A 21 13.76 -32.50 -40.88
C GLY A 21 13.10 -31.13 -40.82
N GLN A 22 12.51 -30.68 -41.94
CA GLN A 22 11.78 -29.40 -42.00
C GLN A 22 10.58 -29.37 -41.08
N LEU A 23 9.79 -30.44 -41.00
CA LEU A 23 8.67 -30.58 -40.08
C LEU A 23 9.10 -30.50 -38.61
N THR A 24 10.22 -31.19 -38.29
CA THR A 24 10.77 -31.15 -36.93
C THR A 24 11.20 -29.75 -36.52
N VAL A 25 11.92 -29.03 -37.40
CA VAL A 25 12.32 -27.64 -37.18
C VAL A 25 11.10 -26.74 -37.05
N ALA A 26 10.10 -26.90 -37.92
CA ALA A 26 8.88 -26.10 -37.86
C ALA A 26 8.12 -26.31 -36.53
N ARG A 27 8.02 -27.58 -36.08
CA ARG A 27 7.42 -27.91 -34.79
C ARG A 27 8.17 -27.30 -33.60
N GLN A 28 9.52 -27.39 -33.64
CA GLN A 28 10.32 -26.80 -32.57
C GLN A 28 10.13 -25.27 -32.48
N ARG A 29 10.17 -24.57 -33.62
CA ARG A 29 9.92 -23.14 -33.69
C ARG A 29 8.54 -22.76 -33.13
N LEU A 30 7.54 -23.61 -33.40
CA LEU A 30 6.18 -23.35 -32.87
C LEU A 30 6.08 -23.58 -31.36
N ILE A 31 6.79 -24.58 -30.82
CA ILE A 31 6.92 -24.81 -29.37
C ILE A 31 7.62 -23.58 -28.73
N ASP A 32 8.74 -23.13 -29.28
CA ASP A 32 9.49 -21.98 -28.78
C ASP A 32 8.60 -20.72 -28.79
N THR A 33 7.77 -20.56 -29.83
CA THR A 33 6.79 -19.45 -29.91
C THR A 33 5.73 -19.57 -28.81
N ALA A 34 5.18 -20.77 -28.55
CA ALA A 34 4.21 -21.01 -27.50
C ALA A 34 4.80 -20.71 -26.12
N ASP A 35 6.03 -21.16 -25.87
CA ASP A 35 6.75 -20.94 -24.62
C ASP A 35 7.02 -19.44 -24.39
N ALA A 36 7.51 -18.76 -25.42
CA ALA A 36 7.76 -17.32 -25.36
C ALA A 36 6.47 -16.54 -25.10
N ALA A 37 5.37 -16.89 -25.77
CA ALA A 37 4.08 -16.23 -25.58
C ALA A 37 3.49 -16.51 -24.19
N ALA A 38 3.55 -17.75 -23.70
CA ALA A 38 3.07 -18.11 -22.36
C ALA A 38 3.86 -17.40 -21.26
N LEU A 39 5.20 -17.41 -21.36
CA LEU A 39 6.06 -16.74 -20.39
C LEU A 39 5.84 -15.22 -20.41
N SER A 40 5.68 -14.61 -21.59
CA SER A 40 5.41 -13.19 -21.73
C SER A 40 4.07 -12.79 -21.11
N ALA A 41 3.01 -13.56 -21.34
CA ALA A 41 1.70 -13.34 -20.73
C ALA A 41 1.75 -13.48 -19.21
N ALA A 42 2.44 -14.49 -18.67
CA ALA A 42 2.64 -14.66 -17.24
C ALA A 42 3.49 -13.52 -16.64
N THR A 43 4.53 -13.09 -17.36
CA THR A 43 5.37 -11.94 -16.95
C THR A 43 4.54 -10.66 -16.89
N TRP A 44 3.63 -10.46 -17.84
CA TRP A 44 2.72 -9.32 -17.82
C TRP A 44 1.83 -9.34 -16.56
N ARG A 45 1.22 -10.48 -16.24
CA ARG A 45 0.46 -10.65 -14.98
C ARG A 45 1.32 -10.38 -13.74
N ALA A 46 2.54 -10.88 -13.69
CA ALA A 46 3.47 -10.63 -12.58
C ALA A 46 3.81 -9.13 -12.44
N ARG A 47 3.99 -8.42 -13.57
CA ARG A 47 4.21 -6.96 -13.57
C ARG A 47 2.99 -6.20 -13.05
N VAL A 48 1.79 -6.62 -13.40
CA VAL A 48 0.55 -6.03 -12.90
C VAL A 48 0.44 -6.20 -11.37
N LEU A 49 0.71 -7.39 -10.83
CA LEU A 49 0.72 -7.62 -9.38
C LEU A 49 1.80 -6.80 -8.67
N ASN A 50 2.99 -6.68 -9.25
CA ASN A 50 4.04 -5.84 -8.71
C ASN A 50 3.66 -4.34 -8.75
N PHE A 51 2.99 -3.89 -9.81
CA PHE A 51 2.47 -2.53 -9.90
C PHE A 51 1.42 -2.26 -8.80
N HIS A 52 0.50 -3.20 -8.56
CA HIS A 52 -0.43 -3.11 -7.44
C HIS A 52 0.30 -3.03 -6.09
N ALA A 53 1.35 -3.83 -5.89
CA ALA A 53 2.12 -3.80 -4.66
C ALA A 53 2.80 -2.44 -4.42
N TYR A 54 3.40 -1.84 -5.45
CA TYR A 54 4.02 -0.51 -5.33
C TYR A 54 2.99 0.59 -5.13
N SER A 55 1.89 0.57 -5.89
CA SER A 55 0.84 1.58 -5.76
C SER A 55 0.11 1.50 -4.42
N ASN A 56 -0.14 0.30 -3.89
CA ASN A 56 -0.69 0.13 -2.55
C ASN A 56 0.25 0.70 -1.48
N ARG A 57 1.55 0.45 -1.57
CA ARG A 57 2.54 1.08 -0.67
C ARG A 57 2.54 2.59 -0.77
N ALA A 58 2.45 3.13 -1.99
CA ALA A 58 2.40 4.57 -2.22
C ALA A 58 1.15 5.21 -1.61
N ILE A 59 -0.01 4.53 -1.69
CA ILE A 59 -1.25 4.98 -1.05
C ILE A 59 -1.11 4.99 0.48
N ILE A 60 -0.52 3.92 1.08
CA ILE A 60 -0.25 3.88 2.52
C ILE A 60 0.72 5.00 2.93
N ALA A 61 1.79 5.21 2.18
CA ALA A 61 2.75 6.28 2.46
C ALA A 61 2.10 7.66 2.43
N ASN A 62 1.15 7.86 1.52
CA ASN A 62 0.35 9.09 1.46
C ASN A 62 -0.50 9.29 2.73
N GLU A 63 -1.16 8.25 3.23
CA GLU A 63 -1.94 8.32 4.47
C GLU A 63 -1.04 8.58 5.69
N VAL A 64 0.14 7.94 5.72
CA VAL A 64 1.15 8.20 6.77
C VAL A 64 1.61 9.67 6.74
N ALA A 65 1.80 10.25 5.56
CA ALA A 65 2.18 11.66 5.43
C ALA A 65 1.11 12.60 5.97
N ILE A 66 -0.19 12.29 5.77
CA ILE A 66 -1.29 13.06 6.35
C ILE A 66 -1.26 12.98 7.89
N ALA A 67 -1.09 11.78 8.45
CA ALA A 67 -0.97 11.61 9.90
C ALA A 67 0.24 12.36 10.47
N GLN A 68 1.36 12.40 9.75
CA GLN A 68 2.55 13.19 10.11
C GLN A 68 2.26 14.69 10.10
N ALA A 69 1.62 15.18 9.06
CA ALA A 69 1.27 16.61 8.96
C ALA A 69 0.35 17.04 10.11
N VAL A 70 -0.69 16.26 10.41
CA VAL A 70 -1.60 16.50 11.53
C VAL A 70 -0.83 16.51 12.86
N THR A 71 0.08 15.54 13.06
CA THR A 71 0.89 15.47 14.27
C THR A 71 1.81 16.67 14.42
N LEU A 72 2.47 17.08 13.35
CA LEU A 72 3.39 18.23 13.38
C LEU A 72 2.68 19.54 13.69
N VAL A 73 1.48 19.73 13.14
CA VAL A 73 0.67 20.92 13.45
C VAL A 73 0.26 20.93 14.93
N ALA A 74 -0.26 19.83 15.46
CA ALA A 74 -0.62 19.73 16.86
C ALA A 74 0.59 19.98 17.78
N TRP A 75 1.73 19.38 17.45
CA TRP A 75 2.97 19.55 18.21
C TRP A 75 3.51 20.98 18.13
N ALA A 76 3.47 21.62 16.96
CA ALA A 76 3.90 23.00 16.81
C ALA A 76 3.02 23.98 17.61
N GLN A 77 1.69 23.79 17.63
CA GLN A 77 0.78 24.57 18.48
C GLN A 77 1.04 24.33 19.97
N TYR A 78 1.24 23.07 20.34
CA TYR A 78 1.61 22.73 21.72
C TYR A 78 2.89 23.48 22.14
N PHE A 79 3.90 23.52 21.28
CA PHE A 79 5.16 24.18 21.58
C PHE A 79 4.98 25.73 21.63
N GLU A 80 4.18 26.30 20.74
CA GLU A 80 3.81 27.72 20.75
C GLU A 80 3.13 28.11 22.08
N THR A 81 2.11 27.37 22.49
CA THR A 81 1.38 27.67 23.73
C THR A 81 2.24 27.45 24.95
N LEU A 82 3.06 26.39 24.98
CA LEU A 82 4.00 26.13 26.07
C LEU A 82 5.01 27.28 26.24
N THR A 83 5.63 27.72 25.15
CA THR A 83 6.64 28.80 25.23
C THR A 83 6.02 30.13 25.58
N ARG A 84 4.84 30.45 25.06
CA ARG A 84 4.09 31.67 25.40
C ARG A 84 3.73 31.70 26.89
N ASN A 85 3.20 30.60 27.42
CA ASN A 85 2.86 30.52 28.84
C ASN A 85 4.11 30.50 29.72
N SER A 86 5.19 29.84 29.31
CA SER A 86 6.46 29.88 30.03
C SER A 86 7.09 31.28 30.03
N ALA A 87 6.98 32.02 28.94
CA ALA A 87 7.42 33.41 28.87
C ALA A 87 6.62 34.30 29.82
N ALA A 88 5.29 34.12 29.90
CA ALA A 88 4.44 34.83 30.84
C ALA A 88 4.82 34.60 32.32
N PHE A 89 5.23 33.35 32.65
CA PHE A 89 5.79 33.02 33.96
C PHE A 89 7.20 33.62 34.16
N GLY A 90 8.02 33.63 33.10
CA GLY A 90 9.37 34.19 33.11
C GLY A 90 9.41 35.71 33.34
N ALA A 91 8.32 36.42 33.03
CA ALA A 91 8.18 37.84 33.34
C ALA A 91 8.32 38.14 34.84
N TYR A 92 8.09 37.16 35.69
CA TYR A 92 8.36 37.26 37.12
C TYR A 92 9.82 36.93 37.50
N LEU A 93 10.65 36.52 36.51
CA LEU A 93 12.06 36.17 36.67
C LEU A 93 12.90 36.96 35.64
N PRO A 94 13.24 38.23 35.91
CA PRO A 94 13.81 39.16 34.94
C PRO A 94 15.02 38.67 34.12
N PRO A 95 15.92 37.83 34.62
CA PRO A 95 17.06 37.40 33.82
C PRO A 95 16.72 36.37 32.71
N VAL A 96 15.54 35.77 32.72
CA VAL A 96 15.14 34.69 31.80
C VAL A 96 14.16 35.15 30.73
N GLU A 97 13.48 36.28 30.98
CA GLU A 97 12.44 36.84 30.12
C GLU A 97 12.85 37.02 28.63
N PRO A 98 14.01 37.61 28.30
CA PRO A 98 14.37 37.85 26.91
C PRO A 98 14.58 36.53 26.11
N VAL A 99 15.13 35.52 26.77
CA VAL A 99 15.37 34.20 26.12
C VAL A 99 14.05 33.48 25.87
N LEU A 100 13.14 33.51 26.84
CA LEU A 100 11.82 32.88 26.70
C LEU A 100 10.96 33.60 25.66
N GLY A 101 11.09 34.93 25.52
CA GLY A 101 10.43 35.72 24.48
C GLY A 101 10.85 35.30 23.08
N VAL A 102 12.15 35.20 22.80
CA VAL A 102 12.68 34.76 21.50
C VAL A 102 12.26 33.31 21.19
N VAL A 103 12.28 32.42 22.15
CA VAL A 103 11.84 31.03 21.98
C VAL A 103 10.33 31.00 21.68
N ALA A 104 9.52 31.83 22.32
CA ALA A 104 8.07 31.91 22.07
C ALA A 104 7.76 32.41 20.64
N GLU A 105 8.48 33.42 20.16
CA GLU A 105 8.32 33.95 18.80
C GLU A 105 8.73 32.92 17.73
N THR A 106 9.85 32.23 17.93
CA THR A 106 10.28 31.16 17.00
C THR A 106 9.31 29.99 16.97
N ALA A 107 8.73 29.62 18.10
CA ALA A 107 7.71 28.60 18.20
C ALA A 107 6.40 29.03 17.51
N ALA A 108 5.98 30.29 17.65
CA ALA A 108 4.82 30.84 16.96
C ALA A 108 5.01 30.80 15.42
N LEU A 109 6.20 31.17 14.94
CA LEU A 109 6.53 31.11 13.53
C LEU A 109 6.52 29.66 13.01
N ALA A 110 7.11 28.74 13.75
CA ALA A 110 7.09 27.32 13.41
C ALA A 110 5.66 26.75 13.33
N ALA A 111 4.78 27.18 14.26
CA ALA A 111 3.38 26.79 14.24
C ALA A 111 2.63 27.35 13.02
N GLN A 112 2.89 28.60 12.63
CA GLN A 112 2.31 29.20 11.43
C GLN A 112 2.76 28.47 10.15
N VAL A 113 4.06 28.19 10.03
CA VAL A 113 4.60 27.44 8.88
C VAL A 113 4.00 26.06 8.82
N SER A 114 3.90 25.35 9.93
CA SER A 114 3.31 24.01 9.99
C SER A 114 1.82 24.03 9.58
N ARG A 115 1.05 25.02 10.03
CA ARG A 115 -0.36 25.20 9.62
C ARG A 115 -0.48 25.52 8.13
N ALA A 116 0.37 26.41 7.61
CA ALA A 116 0.36 26.78 6.20
C ALA A 116 0.70 25.56 5.32
N THR A 117 1.72 24.81 5.69
CA THR A 117 2.10 23.58 4.98
C THR A 117 0.96 22.54 5.01
N ALA A 118 0.38 22.30 6.17
CA ALA A 118 -0.75 21.38 6.31
C ALA A 118 -1.98 21.85 5.52
N ALA A 119 -2.26 23.15 5.51
CA ALA A 119 -3.35 23.73 4.75
C ALA A 119 -3.18 23.58 3.22
N ILE A 120 -1.95 23.50 2.74
CA ILE A 120 -1.65 23.28 1.31
C ILE A 120 -1.64 21.77 0.98
N GLU A 121 -1.09 20.95 1.87
CA GLU A 121 -0.87 19.51 1.60
C GLU A 121 -2.10 18.63 1.87
N ILE A 122 -2.94 19.01 2.84
CA ILE A 122 -4.08 18.19 3.29
C ILE A 122 -5.41 18.47 2.59
N PRO A 123 -5.71 19.69 2.04
CA PRO A 123 -7.06 19.98 1.53
C PRO A 123 -7.49 19.09 0.37
N ALA A 124 -8.75 18.79 0.36
CA ALA A 124 -9.39 17.71 -0.31
C ALA A 124 -9.71 17.86 -1.78
N ARG A 125 -10.00 19.01 -2.24
CA ARG A 125 -10.40 19.20 -3.64
C ARG A 125 -9.30 19.92 -4.41
N GLY A 126 -8.47 19.12 -5.08
CA GLY A 126 -7.33 19.61 -5.84
C GLY A 126 -5.99 19.45 -5.11
N SER A 127 -5.99 18.82 -3.93
CA SER A 127 -4.77 18.48 -3.23
C SER A 127 -4.00 17.39 -4.00
N PRO A 128 -2.67 17.50 -4.08
CA PRO A 128 -1.84 16.47 -4.68
C PRO A 128 -2.11 15.07 -4.12
N HIS A 129 -2.43 14.97 -2.83
CA HIS A 129 -2.67 13.70 -2.14
C HIS A 129 -3.94 12.98 -2.61
N VAL A 130 -5.06 13.69 -2.80
CA VAL A 130 -6.29 13.09 -3.31
C VAL A 130 -6.16 12.79 -4.80
N GLY A 131 -5.62 13.71 -5.58
CA GLY A 131 -5.37 13.51 -7.00
C GLY A 131 -4.41 12.36 -7.27
N TYR A 132 -3.34 12.25 -6.48
CA TYR A 132 -2.37 11.17 -6.57
C TYR A 132 -3.00 9.79 -6.26
N LYS A 133 -3.79 9.72 -5.22
CA LYS A 133 -4.52 8.52 -4.80
C LYS A 133 -5.48 8.05 -5.89
N THR A 134 -6.32 8.95 -6.41
CA THR A 134 -7.25 8.67 -7.51
C THR A 134 -6.52 8.23 -8.78
N LEU A 135 -5.39 8.87 -9.10
CA LEU A 135 -4.56 8.49 -10.26
C LEU A 135 -4.01 7.07 -10.11
N LEU A 136 -3.45 6.74 -8.94
CA LEU A 136 -2.89 5.41 -8.71
C LEU A 136 -3.95 4.32 -8.85
N GLN A 137 -5.16 4.57 -8.41
CA GLN A 137 -6.25 3.59 -8.45
C GLN A 137 -6.85 3.44 -9.83
N SER A 138 -7.03 4.54 -10.56
CA SER A 138 -7.39 4.45 -11.98
C SER A 138 -6.34 3.68 -12.77
N ALA A 139 -5.06 3.90 -12.46
CA ALA A 139 -3.97 3.13 -13.06
C ALA A 139 -4.01 1.65 -12.65
N GLN A 140 -4.31 1.32 -11.39
CA GLN A 140 -4.49 -0.06 -10.94
C GLN A 140 -5.62 -0.75 -11.72
N GLU A 141 -6.74 -0.08 -11.92
CA GLU A 141 -7.88 -0.62 -12.65
C GLU A 141 -7.55 -0.90 -14.12
N VAL A 142 -6.92 0.05 -14.80
CA VAL A 142 -6.47 -0.12 -16.19
C VAL A 142 -5.47 -1.28 -16.29
N MET A 143 -4.50 -1.36 -15.38
CA MET A 143 -3.50 -2.44 -15.35
C MET A 143 -4.16 -3.79 -15.07
N HIS A 144 -5.12 -3.84 -14.16
CA HIS A 144 -5.86 -5.07 -13.88
C HIS A 144 -6.63 -5.56 -15.12
N LEU A 145 -7.39 -4.68 -15.76
CA LEU A 145 -8.12 -5.00 -17.02
C LEU A 145 -7.18 -5.50 -18.10
N SER A 146 -5.99 -4.92 -18.22
CA SER A 146 -4.97 -5.37 -19.20
C SER A 146 -4.42 -6.76 -18.92
N SER A 147 -4.57 -7.27 -17.70
CA SER A 147 -4.17 -8.62 -17.30
C SER A 147 -5.23 -9.69 -17.55
N LEU A 148 -6.41 -9.29 -17.99
CA LEU A 148 -7.51 -10.17 -18.40
C LEU A 148 -7.35 -10.64 -19.85
N GLY A 149 -8.23 -11.54 -20.29
CA GLY A 149 -8.12 -12.26 -21.56
C GLY A 149 -7.78 -11.41 -22.78
N PHE A 150 -8.47 -10.28 -22.99
CA PHE A 150 -8.22 -9.41 -24.14
C PHE A 150 -6.80 -8.81 -24.14
N GLY A 151 -6.36 -8.24 -23.03
CA GLY A 151 -5.03 -7.67 -22.92
C GLY A 151 -3.92 -8.69 -23.06
N LEU A 152 -4.10 -9.88 -22.48
CA LEU A 152 -3.14 -10.97 -22.64
C LEU A 152 -3.08 -11.49 -24.07
N ASN A 153 -4.23 -11.57 -24.78
CA ASN A 153 -4.24 -11.96 -26.17
C ASN A 153 -3.49 -10.98 -27.08
N MET A 154 -3.50 -9.70 -26.75
CA MET A 154 -2.66 -8.71 -27.47
C MET A 154 -1.17 -9.01 -27.25
N VAL A 155 -0.76 -9.30 -26.01
CA VAL A 155 0.64 -9.62 -25.69
C VAL A 155 1.07 -10.91 -26.40
N THR A 156 0.28 -11.98 -26.32
CA THR A 156 0.61 -13.27 -26.95
C THR A 156 0.67 -13.19 -28.46
N ALA A 157 -0.29 -12.49 -29.08
CA ALA A 157 -0.31 -12.27 -30.53
C ALA A 157 0.89 -11.45 -31.01
N GLU A 158 1.32 -10.45 -30.27
CA GLU A 158 2.49 -9.66 -30.60
C GLU A 158 3.78 -10.48 -30.52
N VAL A 159 3.95 -11.25 -29.44
CA VAL A 159 5.10 -12.16 -29.27
C VAL A 159 5.13 -13.22 -30.37
N ALA A 160 4.00 -13.79 -30.72
CA ALA A 160 3.93 -14.78 -31.81
C ALA A 160 4.37 -14.17 -33.15
N ARG A 161 3.85 -13.00 -33.52
CA ARG A 161 4.23 -12.29 -34.75
C ARG A 161 5.70 -11.87 -34.76
N ALA A 162 6.22 -11.43 -33.61
CA ALA A 162 7.64 -11.10 -33.48
C ALA A 162 8.55 -12.31 -33.61
N SER A 163 8.08 -13.49 -33.18
CA SER A 163 8.80 -14.75 -33.34
C SER A 163 8.77 -15.24 -34.78
N HIS A 164 7.59 -15.30 -35.41
CA HIS A 164 7.38 -15.70 -36.79
C HIS A 164 6.12 -15.05 -37.37
N PRO A 165 6.17 -14.50 -38.60
CA PRO A 165 5.04 -13.78 -39.20
C PRO A 165 3.80 -14.66 -39.43
N ASP A 166 3.99 -15.97 -39.62
CA ASP A 166 2.95 -16.97 -39.86
C ASP A 166 2.46 -17.67 -38.57
N HIS A 167 2.94 -17.23 -37.41
CA HIS A 167 2.50 -17.77 -36.13
C HIS A 167 1.45 -16.88 -35.47
N PHE A 168 0.44 -17.52 -34.90
CA PHE A 168 -0.61 -16.92 -34.11
C PHE A 168 -0.64 -17.56 -32.74
N ALA A 169 -0.81 -16.76 -31.69
CA ALA A 169 -0.97 -17.29 -30.35
C ALA A 169 -2.10 -16.57 -29.59
N TRP A 170 -2.79 -17.32 -28.75
CA TRP A 170 -3.84 -16.78 -27.86
C TRP A 170 -3.85 -17.53 -26.53
N VAL A 171 -4.33 -16.86 -25.50
CA VAL A 171 -4.49 -17.42 -24.16
C VAL A 171 -5.75 -18.28 -24.12
N LEU A 172 -5.62 -19.51 -23.62
CA LEU A 172 -6.78 -20.34 -23.32
C LEU A 172 -7.64 -19.72 -22.22
N PRO A 173 -8.98 -19.88 -22.29
CA PRO A 173 -9.85 -19.57 -21.16
C PRO A 173 -9.36 -20.32 -19.91
N ASP A 174 -9.33 -19.64 -18.77
CA ASP A 174 -8.94 -20.27 -17.52
C ASP A 174 -10.06 -21.20 -17.02
N PRO A 175 -9.86 -22.52 -17.05
CA PRO A 175 -10.91 -23.47 -16.67
C PRO A 175 -11.22 -23.43 -15.17
N THR A 176 -10.33 -22.86 -14.37
CA THR A 176 -10.46 -22.80 -12.92
C THR A 176 -10.93 -21.43 -12.43
N GLN A 177 -11.06 -20.45 -13.33
CA GLN A 177 -11.25 -19.03 -13.00
C GLN A 177 -10.22 -18.51 -11.97
N GLY A 178 -9.06 -19.16 -11.91
CA GLY A 178 -8.04 -18.92 -10.90
C GLY A 178 -7.52 -17.49 -10.89
N TRP A 179 -7.53 -16.81 -12.06
CA TRP A 179 -7.10 -15.42 -12.12
C TRP A 179 -8.17 -14.43 -11.65
N SER A 180 -9.43 -14.67 -11.96
CA SER A 180 -10.54 -13.80 -11.53
C SER A 180 -10.73 -13.79 -10.01
N GLY A 181 -10.44 -14.95 -9.35
CA GLY A 181 -10.47 -15.07 -7.90
C GLY A 181 -9.12 -14.86 -7.19
N PHE A 182 -8.06 -14.56 -7.96
CA PHE A 182 -6.71 -14.44 -7.42
C PHE A 182 -6.50 -13.18 -6.59
N THR A 183 -7.16 -12.10 -6.95
CA THR A 183 -7.14 -10.84 -6.23
C THR A 183 -8.53 -10.50 -5.72
N ALA A 184 -8.60 -9.93 -4.53
CA ALA A 184 -9.82 -9.38 -3.95
C ALA A 184 -9.63 -7.89 -3.66
N ARG A 185 -10.72 -7.12 -3.75
CA ARG A 185 -10.72 -5.71 -3.39
C ARG A 185 -11.05 -5.55 -1.91
N ALA A 186 -10.26 -4.75 -1.21
CA ALA A 186 -10.52 -4.40 0.18
C ALA A 186 -11.64 -3.36 0.26
N SER A 187 -12.87 -3.78 -0.01
CA SER A 187 -14.01 -2.86 -0.17
C SER A 187 -14.74 -2.57 1.14
N GLU A 188 -14.89 -3.51 2.06
CA GLU A 188 -15.74 -3.36 3.24
C GLU A 188 -15.25 -4.16 4.46
N GLY A 189 -15.73 -3.77 5.65
CA GLY A 189 -15.64 -4.55 6.88
C GLY A 189 -14.23 -4.87 7.35
N ALA A 190 -13.93 -6.16 7.50
CA ALA A 190 -12.67 -6.65 8.06
C ALA A 190 -11.44 -6.26 7.23
N ASP A 191 -11.56 -6.17 5.91
CA ASP A 191 -10.44 -5.81 5.03
C ASP A 191 -10.08 -4.34 5.16
N ARG A 192 -11.07 -3.46 5.32
CA ARG A 192 -10.84 -2.04 5.59
C ARG A 192 -10.12 -1.84 6.93
N LYS A 193 -10.54 -2.55 7.97
CA LYS A 193 -9.86 -2.52 9.26
C LYS A 193 -8.42 -2.99 9.16
N ARG A 194 -8.17 -4.06 8.41
CA ARG A 194 -6.81 -4.57 8.15
C ARG A 194 -5.92 -3.56 7.44
N VAL A 195 -6.46 -2.80 6.48
CA VAL A 195 -5.75 -1.70 5.83
C VAL A 195 -5.46 -0.56 6.81
N ALA A 196 -6.42 -0.19 7.65
CA ALA A 196 -6.23 0.81 8.70
C ALA A 196 -5.17 0.38 9.72
N ASP A 197 -5.19 -0.88 10.16
CA ASP A 197 -4.18 -1.45 11.05
C ASP A 197 -2.78 -1.42 10.41
N LEU A 198 -2.69 -1.70 9.12
CA LEU A 198 -1.44 -1.62 8.36
C LEU A 198 -0.92 -0.18 8.26
N MET A 199 -1.80 0.80 8.03
CA MET A 199 -1.44 2.22 8.02
C MET A 199 -0.93 2.66 9.39
N GLN A 200 -1.63 2.31 10.47
CA GLN A 200 -1.19 2.62 11.83
C GLN A 200 0.15 1.94 12.17
N ALA A 201 0.35 0.69 11.76
CA ALA A 201 1.61 -0.01 11.95
C ALA A 201 2.78 0.60 11.15
N SER A 202 2.48 1.30 10.07
CA SER A 202 3.46 1.98 9.21
C SER A 202 3.83 3.38 9.69
N LEU A 203 3.15 3.91 10.71
CA LEU A 203 3.47 5.19 11.32
C LEU A 203 4.86 5.14 11.98
N ASP A 204 5.54 6.29 11.94
CA ASP A 204 6.75 6.52 12.71
C ASP A 204 6.49 6.31 14.22
N PRO A 205 7.47 5.78 14.99
CA PRO A 205 7.32 5.58 16.43
C PRO A 205 6.89 6.83 17.21
N PHE A 206 7.34 8.01 16.81
CA PHE A 206 6.93 9.27 17.42
C PHE A 206 5.42 9.55 17.26
N ILE A 207 4.84 9.14 16.14
CA ILE A 207 3.41 9.33 15.86
C ILE A 207 2.59 8.20 16.46
N ARG A 208 3.06 6.97 16.30
CA ARG A 208 2.34 5.75 16.69
C ARG A 208 2.25 5.56 18.20
N GLN A 209 3.31 5.91 18.93
CA GLN A 209 3.37 5.73 20.37
C GLN A 209 2.75 6.92 21.10
N PRO A 210 2.03 6.69 22.22
CA PRO A 210 1.61 7.78 23.09
C PRO A 210 2.84 8.57 23.59
N ARG A 211 2.81 9.88 23.39
CA ARG A 211 3.84 10.81 23.85
C ARG A 211 3.55 11.20 25.30
N SER A 212 3.77 10.28 26.22
CA SER A 212 3.43 10.47 27.64
C SER A 212 4.69 10.49 28.51
N GLU A 213 4.80 11.53 29.34
CA GLU A 213 5.89 11.70 30.27
C GLU A 213 5.38 12.37 31.57
N ASP A 214 5.88 11.91 32.70
CA ASP A 214 5.58 12.44 34.01
C ASP A 214 6.85 12.89 34.72
N ILE A 215 6.95 14.18 35.01
CA ILE A 215 8.06 14.76 35.74
C ILE A 215 7.57 15.08 37.16
N HIS A 216 8.20 14.47 38.15
CA HIS A 216 7.88 14.70 39.54
C HIS A 216 8.79 15.83 40.10
N THR A 217 8.18 16.86 40.68
CA THR A 217 8.94 17.87 41.40
C THR A 217 9.27 17.33 42.78
N PRO A 218 10.54 17.45 43.25
CA PRO A 218 10.97 16.91 44.55
C PRO A 218 10.52 17.79 45.73
N ILE A 219 9.27 18.22 45.76
CA ILE A 219 8.68 18.91 46.89
C ILE A 219 7.98 17.88 47.76
N PRO A 220 8.54 17.58 48.94
CA PRO A 220 7.94 16.56 49.80
C PRO A 220 6.60 17.05 50.35
N SER A 221 5.63 16.20 50.37
CA SER A 221 4.32 16.38 50.98
C SER A 221 3.83 15.08 51.61
N LEU A 222 2.75 15.12 52.38
CA LEU A 222 2.06 13.95 52.89
C LEU A 222 1.61 12.99 51.80
N CYS A 223 1.57 13.44 50.54
CA CYS A 223 1.25 12.66 49.35
C CYS A 223 2.47 12.33 48.50
N LEU A 224 3.66 12.27 49.05
CA LEU A 224 4.96 11.96 48.42
C LEU A 224 5.48 13.01 47.43
N ASN A 225 4.68 13.61 46.58
CA ASN A 225 5.06 14.68 45.67
C ASN A 225 3.89 15.65 45.54
N LEU A 226 4.11 16.90 45.89
CA LEU A 226 3.07 17.94 45.84
C LEU A 226 2.69 18.29 44.43
N MET A 227 3.68 18.38 43.55
CA MET A 227 3.50 18.82 42.17
C MET A 227 4.01 17.77 41.19
N ARG A 228 3.28 17.64 40.11
CA ARG A 228 3.61 16.76 39.02
C ARG A 228 3.36 17.46 37.67
N LEU A 229 4.32 17.38 36.79
CA LEU A 229 4.19 17.87 35.44
C LEU A 229 3.84 16.66 34.55
N ARG A 230 2.72 16.74 33.83
CA ARG A 230 2.22 15.65 32.99
C ARG A 230 2.16 16.07 31.53
N LYS A 231 2.95 15.39 30.71
CA LYS A 231 2.88 15.43 29.26
C LYS A 231 2.00 14.29 28.77
N ARG A 232 1.04 14.63 27.91
CA ARG A 232 0.19 13.64 27.22
C ARG A 232 0.01 14.06 25.76
N GLY A 233 0.27 13.15 24.86
CA GLY A 233 0.05 13.36 23.45
C GLY A 233 -0.20 12.06 22.73
N VAL A 234 -1.04 12.11 21.70
CA VAL A 234 -1.40 10.94 20.89
C VAL A 234 -1.84 11.38 19.50
N THR A 235 -1.60 10.55 18.53
CA THR A 235 -2.16 10.65 17.18
C THR A 235 -2.94 9.40 16.89
N THR A 236 -4.19 9.53 16.50
CA THR A 236 -5.09 8.40 16.23
C THR A 236 -5.86 8.60 14.94
N LEU A 237 -6.17 7.49 14.31
CA LEU A 237 -7.23 7.42 13.32
C LEU A 237 -8.55 7.18 14.07
N SER A 238 -9.58 7.94 13.77
CA SER A 238 -10.90 7.78 14.39
C SER A 238 -11.49 6.40 14.14
N GLU A 239 -12.40 5.95 15.01
CA GLU A 239 -13.02 4.63 14.90
C GLU A 239 -13.85 4.46 13.61
N ASP A 240 -14.42 5.56 13.10
CA ASP A 240 -15.13 5.63 11.83
C ASP A 240 -14.20 5.60 10.61
N LEU A 241 -12.88 5.69 10.82
CA LEU A 241 -11.84 5.76 9.80
C LEU A 241 -11.96 6.99 8.88
N GLU A 242 -12.63 8.04 9.32
CA GLU A 242 -12.90 9.24 8.52
C GLU A 242 -11.91 10.37 8.75
N ARG A 243 -11.10 10.30 9.83
CA ARG A 243 -10.19 11.41 10.20
C ARG A 243 -8.96 10.95 10.95
N TRP A 244 -7.88 11.69 10.73
CA TRP A 244 -6.71 11.68 11.57
C TRP A 244 -6.81 12.82 12.58
N GLU A 245 -6.53 12.53 13.83
CA GLU A 245 -6.54 13.49 14.92
C GLU A 245 -5.26 13.35 15.74
N SER A 246 -4.66 14.49 16.09
CA SER A 246 -3.51 14.56 17.00
C SER A 246 -3.76 15.60 18.08
N VAL A 247 -3.39 15.26 19.29
CA VAL A 247 -3.49 16.16 20.45
C VAL A 247 -2.23 16.02 21.30
N ASP A 248 -1.71 17.16 21.78
CA ASP A 248 -0.58 17.23 22.70
C ASP A 248 -0.90 18.21 23.82
N THR A 249 -0.67 17.80 25.07
CA THR A 249 -0.96 18.60 26.27
C THR A 249 0.14 18.46 27.31
N LEU A 250 0.40 19.54 28.05
CA LEU A 250 1.28 19.57 29.23
C LEU A 250 0.62 20.38 30.33
N SER A 251 0.52 19.83 31.51
CA SER A 251 -0.13 20.49 32.64
C SER A 251 0.55 20.21 33.97
N PHE A 252 0.47 21.20 34.87
CA PHE A 252 0.77 20.96 36.27
C PHE A 252 -0.41 20.32 36.98
N HIS A 253 -0.10 19.29 37.72
CA HIS A 253 -1.03 18.61 38.62
C HIS A 253 -0.60 18.80 40.05
N LEU A 254 -1.58 19.10 40.92
CA LEU A 254 -1.39 19.19 42.34
C LEU A 254 -2.02 17.98 43.03
N ARG A 255 -1.27 17.45 43.97
CA ARG A 255 -1.74 16.36 44.84
C ARG A 255 -2.10 16.93 46.21
N ARG A 256 -3.34 16.71 46.64
CA ARG A 256 -3.86 17.07 47.95
C ARG A 256 -4.38 15.85 48.65
N LEU A 257 -4.09 15.79 49.97
CA LEU A 257 -4.72 14.82 50.85
C LEU A 257 -6.19 15.22 51.08
N SER A 258 -7.11 14.35 50.72
CA SER A 258 -8.53 14.48 50.94
C SER A 258 -9.08 13.18 51.50
N TRP A 259 -9.63 13.21 52.72
CA TRP A 259 -10.23 12.04 53.37
C TRP A 259 -9.31 10.79 53.32
N PHE A 260 -8.09 10.93 53.80
CA PHE A 260 -7.05 9.89 53.82
C PHE A 260 -6.64 9.33 52.41
N ARG A 261 -7.01 9.97 51.32
CA ARG A 261 -6.58 9.64 49.95
C ARG A 261 -5.90 10.82 49.28
N CYS A 262 -4.80 10.56 48.62
CA CYS A 262 -4.15 11.54 47.77
C CYS A 262 -4.92 11.66 46.46
N ARG A 263 -5.58 12.78 46.22
CA ARG A 263 -6.24 13.11 44.99
C ARG A 263 -5.37 14.02 44.15
N GLU A 264 -5.26 13.71 42.89
CA GLU A 264 -4.56 14.51 41.91
C GLU A 264 -5.57 15.29 41.08
N ARG A 265 -5.27 16.59 40.86
CA ARG A 265 -6.09 17.48 40.05
C ARG A 265 -5.20 18.34 39.19
N GLU A 266 -5.59 18.51 37.91
CA GLU A 266 -4.99 19.50 37.04
C GLU A 266 -5.17 20.91 37.64
N ALA A 267 -4.06 21.60 37.81
CA ALA A 267 -4.06 22.93 38.43
C ALA A 267 -3.81 24.04 37.40
N LEU A 268 -2.96 23.76 36.41
CA LEU A 268 -2.55 24.75 35.41
C LEU A 268 -2.16 24.07 34.11
N PRO A 269 -2.87 24.34 33.00
CA PRO A 269 -2.41 23.95 31.67
C PRO A 269 -1.26 24.84 31.23
N LEU A 270 -0.15 24.27 30.78
CA LEU A 270 1.05 24.99 30.34
C LEU A 270 1.18 25.03 28.84
N GLY A 271 0.91 23.90 28.17
CA GLY A 271 1.00 23.78 26.72
C GLY A 271 -0.09 22.89 26.18
N TRP A 272 -0.64 23.26 25.06
CA TRP A 272 -1.65 22.47 24.34
C TRP A 272 -1.61 22.75 22.84
N GLY A 273 -2.02 21.75 22.08
CA GLY A 273 -2.21 21.85 20.65
C GLY A 273 -3.01 20.66 20.16
N ALA A 274 -3.86 20.88 19.18
CA ALA A 274 -4.63 19.86 18.52
C ALA A 274 -4.78 20.16 17.03
N ALA A 275 -4.78 19.11 16.24
CA ALA A 275 -5.05 19.20 14.81
C ALA A 275 -5.82 17.99 14.33
N GLU A 276 -6.65 18.19 13.32
CA GLU A 276 -7.36 17.13 12.64
C GLU A 276 -7.37 17.33 11.11
N ALA A 277 -7.44 16.22 10.41
CA ALA A 277 -7.78 16.16 8.99
C ALA A 277 -9.01 15.27 8.83
N GLY A 278 -10.11 15.84 8.33
CA GLY A 278 -11.39 15.15 8.21
C GLY A 278 -12.37 15.95 7.36
N GLN A 279 -13.61 15.45 7.21
CA GLN A 279 -14.66 16.15 6.47
C GLN A 279 -15.46 17.12 7.33
N VAL A 280 -15.65 16.80 8.59
CA VAL A 280 -16.49 17.54 9.53
C VAL A 280 -15.67 17.89 10.76
N LEU A 281 -15.81 19.13 11.22
CA LEU A 281 -15.22 19.62 12.47
C LEU A 281 -15.83 18.85 13.64
N HIS A 282 -14.99 18.27 14.47
CA HIS A 282 -15.41 17.52 15.66
C HIS A 282 -14.71 18.05 16.91
N ALA A 283 -15.27 17.72 18.07
CA ALA A 283 -14.56 17.91 19.32
C ALA A 283 -13.36 16.95 19.40
N VAL A 284 -12.31 17.34 20.13
CA VAL A 284 -11.14 16.48 20.36
C VAL A 284 -11.59 15.17 21.01
N THR A 285 -11.52 14.08 20.25
CA THR A 285 -11.87 12.72 20.69
C THR A 285 -10.67 11.83 20.93
N ALA A 286 -9.50 12.20 20.39
CA ALA A 286 -8.28 11.45 20.57
C ALA A 286 -7.98 11.19 22.05
N THR A 287 -7.75 9.92 22.38
CA THR A 287 -7.44 9.49 23.73
C THR A 287 -6.14 8.71 23.76
N SER A 288 -5.30 9.05 24.70
CA SER A 288 -4.20 8.18 25.16
C SER A 288 -4.58 7.78 26.59
N GLY A 289 -4.18 6.59 27.04
CA GLY A 289 -4.64 6.00 28.31
C GLY A 289 -4.84 6.98 29.48
N ASP A 290 -3.94 7.95 29.63
CA ASP A 290 -3.98 8.96 30.71
C ASP A 290 -4.34 10.38 30.24
N LEU A 291 -4.76 10.56 29.00
CA LEU A 291 -5.05 11.90 28.48
C LEU A 291 -6.20 12.61 29.23
N SER A 292 -7.11 11.80 29.79
CA SER A 292 -8.20 12.28 30.68
C SER A 292 -7.69 13.00 31.94
N LEU A 293 -6.43 12.82 32.29
CA LEU A 293 -5.81 13.49 33.44
C LEU A 293 -5.38 14.94 33.16
N ASN A 294 -5.47 15.40 31.90
CA ASN A 294 -5.23 16.77 31.48
C ASN A 294 -6.51 17.40 30.88
N PRO A 295 -7.66 17.43 31.60
CA PRO A 295 -8.93 17.84 31.01
C PRO A 295 -8.97 19.29 30.60
N MET A 296 -8.32 20.21 31.37
CA MET A 296 -8.30 21.65 31.05
C MET A 296 -7.47 21.93 29.80
N ALA A 297 -6.25 21.35 29.71
CA ALA A 297 -5.41 21.51 28.54
C ALA A 297 -6.06 20.91 27.29
N ARG A 298 -6.76 19.79 27.42
CA ARG A 298 -7.51 19.15 26.33
C ARG A 298 -8.67 20.02 25.83
N GLN A 299 -9.41 20.64 26.74
CA GLN A 299 -10.47 21.59 26.38
C GLN A 299 -9.90 22.76 25.57
N LEU A 300 -8.82 23.39 26.07
CA LEU A 300 -8.16 24.50 25.37
C LEU A 300 -7.58 24.06 24.01
N ALA A 301 -7.04 22.86 23.91
CA ALA A 301 -6.59 22.29 22.64
C ALA A 301 -7.75 22.16 21.65
N GLY A 302 -8.92 21.72 22.11
CA GLY A 302 -10.14 21.63 21.30
C GLY A 302 -10.64 22.98 20.81
N GLU A 303 -10.62 24.01 21.69
CA GLU A 303 -11.00 25.37 21.33
C GLU A 303 -10.08 26.03 20.29
N SER A 304 -8.82 25.63 20.26
CA SER A 304 -7.79 26.14 19.32
C SER A 304 -7.40 25.15 18.24
N MET A 305 -8.18 24.08 18.06
CA MET A 305 -7.87 23.00 17.15
C MET A 305 -7.74 23.49 15.71
N PHE A 306 -6.64 23.13 15.05
CA PHE A 306 -6.49 23.32 13.63
C PHE A 306 -7.19 22.19 12.89
N SER A 307 -8.15 22.55 12.04
CA SER A 307 -8.88 21.58 11.24
C SER A 307 -8.72 21.88 9.76
N THR A 308 -8.45 20.85 9.00
CA THR A 308 -8.47 20.90 7.54
C THR A 308 -9.63 20.09 7.03
N SER A 309 -10.55 20.77 6.35
CA SER A 309 -11.65 20.13 5.66
C SER A 309 -11.17 19.48 4.37
N GLY A 310 -11.78 18.35 4.06
CA GLY A 310 -11.69 17.73 2.75
C GLY A 310 -10.79 16.53 2.62
N TYR A 311 -10.18 16.06 3.69
CA TYR A 311 -9.69 14.70 3.76
C TYR A 311 -10.90 13.75 3.92
N GLU A 312 -11.03 12.82 2.99
CA GLU A 312 -12.18 11.91 2.95
C GLU A 312 -12.03 10.65 3.82
N GLY A 313 -10.92 10.53 4.54
CA GLY A 313 -10.65 9.40 5.39
C GLY A 313 -10.34 8.10 4.64
N ILE A 314 -10.12 7.07 5.43
CA ILE A 314 -10.00 5.68 4.96
C ILE A 314 -11.40 5.08 4.75
N ALA A 315 -12.41 5.64 5.41
CA ALA A 315 -13.80 5.19 5.32
C ALA A 315 -14.35 5.18 3.89
N ARG A 316 -13.96 6.15 3.08
CA ARG A 316 -14.32 6.26 1.67
C ARG A 316 -13.39 5.53 0.70
N LEU A 317 -12.52 4.66 1.20
CA LEU A 317 -11.84 3.67 0.36
C LEU A 317 -12.82 2.74 -0.40
N ARG A 318 -14.13 2.90 -0.25
CA ARG A 318 -15.14 2.24 -1.09
C ARG A 318 -14.90 2.43 -2.59
N GLU A 319 -14.50 3.64 -2.96
CA GLU A 319 -14.21 3.99 -4.35
C GLU A 319 -12.75 3.70 -4.72
N LEU A 320 -11.94 3.47 -3.72
CA LEU A 320 -10.50 3.38 -3.80
C LEU A 320 -10.04 2.04 -3.22
N ASN A 321 -10.26 0.97 -3.97
CA ASN A 321 -9.96 -0.37 -3.50
C ASN A 321 -8.48 -0.69 -3.65
N TYR A 322 -7.85 -1.20 -2.59
CA TYR A 322 -6.62 -1.92 -2.73
C TYR A 322 -6.92 -3.31 -3.27
N GLU A 323 -6.19 -3.74 -4.25
CA GLU A 323 -6.21 -5.13 -4.59
C GLU A 323 -5.40 -5.91 -3.55
N SER A 324 -6.03 -6.87 -2.90
CA SER A 324 -5.43 -7.81 -1.98
C SER A 324 -5.60 -9.23 -2.50
N LEU A 325 -4.66 -10.09 -2.19
CA LEU A 325 -4.80 -11.49 -2.50
C LEU A 325 -5.91 -12.13 -1.67
N ALA A 326 -6.72 -12.96 -2.31
CA ALA A 326 -7.53 -13.93 -1.60
C ALA A 326 -6.61 -14.83 -0.73
N ASN A 327 -7.07 -15.19 0.47
CA ASN A 327 -6.31 -15.86 1.54
C ASN A 327 -5.66 -17.18 1.11
N THR A 328 -4.52 -17.13 0.43
CA THR A 328 -3.75 -18.31 0.08
C THR A 328 -2.30 -18.18 0.55
N ARG A 329 -1.79 -19.25 1.17
CA ARG A 329 -0.44 -19.28 1.75
C ARG A 329 0.67 -19.27 0.70
N PHE A 330 0.40 -19.86 -0.47
CA PHE A 330 1.31 -19.91 -1.61
C PHE A 330 0.51 -19.72 -2.92
N PRO A 331 0.06 -18.51 -3.18
CA PRO A 331 -0.75 -18.25 -4.35
C PRO A 331 0.09 -18.41 -5.62
N SER A 332 -0.41 -19.17 -6.55
CA SER A 332 0.06 -19.22 -7.93
C SER A 332 -1.12 -19.16 -8.88
N ALA A 333 -0.98 -18.42 -9.96
CA ALA A 333 -1.99 -18.37 -11.01
C ALA A 333 -1.39 -18.87 -12.31
N ARG A 334 -2.04 -19.85 -12.90
CA ARG A 334 -1.64 -20.47 -14.15
C ARG A 334 -2.32 -19.79 -15.33
N LEU A 335 -1.70 -19.90 -16.47
CA LEU A 335 -2.30 -19.60 -17.77
C LEU A 335 -1.69 -20.54 -18.82
N ALA A 336 -2.45 -20.83 -19.84
CA ALA A 336 -2.00 -21.63 -20.95
C ALA A 336 -2.20 -20.87 -22.27
N VAL A 337 -1.30 -21.07 -23.20
CA VAL A 337 -1.28 -20.42 -24.51
C VAL A 337 -1.18 -21.49 -25.59
N ILE A 338 -2.03 -21.39 -26.59
CA ILE A 338 -1.90 -22.14 -27.84
C ILE A 338 -1.19 -21.24 -28.84
N ALA A 339 -0.17 -21.78 -29.49
CA ALA A 339 0.39 -21.23 -30.71
C ALA A 339 0.02 -22.13 -31.91
N ARG A 340 -0.34 -21.50 -33.02
CA ARG A 340 -0.70 -22.14 -34.26
C ARG A 340 0.07 -21.51 -35.40
N ARG A 341 0.48 -22.35 -36.36
CA ARG A 341 1.02 -21.92 -37.64
C ARG A 341 -0.08 -21.97 -38.69
N ASP A 342 -0.29 -20.91 -39.43
CA ASP A 342 -1.24 -20.85 -40.54
C ASP A 342 -0.48 -21.07 -41.86
N GLN A 343 -0.66 -22.22 -42.49
CA GLN A 343 -0.03 -22.52 -43.77
C GLN A 343 -1.04 -22.57 -44.94
N GLY A 344 -2.23 -22.05 -44.80
CA GLY A 344 -3.21 -21.91 -45.89
C GLY A 344 -3.88 -23.19 -46.39
N GLU A 345 -3.36 -24.36 -46.09
CA GLU A 345 -3.97 -25.63 -46.47
C GLU A 345 -4.54 -26.41 -45.27
N ALA A 346 -5.75 -26.93 -45.42
CA ALA A 346 -6.52 -27.54 -44.34
C ALA A 346 -5.88 -28.75 -43.64
N HIS A 347 -4.80 -29.30 -44.20
CA HIS A 347 -4.18 -30.55 -43.73
C HIS A 347 -2.88 -30.39 -42.91
N SER A 348 -2.40 -29.16 -42.71
CA SER A 348 -1.13 -28.94 -42.01
C SER A 348 -1.23 -27.95 -40.84
N ARG A 349 -2.33 -28.02 -40.09
CA ARG A 349 -2.48 -27.19 -38.88
C ARG A 349 -1.60 -27.71 -37.75
N MET A 350 -0.36 -27.27 -37.70
CA MET A 350 0.48 -27.49 -36.54
C MET A 350 0.11 -26.53 -35.41
N TRP A 351 0.02 -27.04 -34.21
CA TRP A 351 -0.19 -26.25 -32.99
C TRP A 351 0.72 -26.75 -31.85
N ALA A 352 0.99 -25.88 -30.92
CA ALA A 352 1.73 -26.17 -29.70
C ALA A 352 1.02 -25.52 -28.50
N LEU A 353 1.04 -26.21 -27.38
CA LEU A 353 0.51 -25.75 -26.12
C LEU A 353 1.67 -25.53 -25.16
N SER A 354 1.69 -24.35 -24.54
CA SER A 354 2.59 -24.06 -23.44
C SER A 354 1.81 -23.45 -22.28
N SER A 355 2.31 -23.68 -21.07
CA SER A 355 1.73 -23.12 -19.85
C SER A 355 2.79 -22.39 -19.05
N ALA A 356 2.35 -21.36 -18.36
CA ALA A 356 3.17 -20.59 -17.43
C ALA A 356 2.39 -20.29 -16.16
N GLU A 357 3.10 -19.99 -15.10
CA GLU A 357 2.49 -19.58 -13.84
C GLU A 357 3.16 -18.33 -13.27
N VAL A 358 2.33 -17.52 -12.62
CA VAL A 358 2.76 -16.43 -11.78
C VAL A 358 2.85 -16.93 -10.35
N TYR A 359 3.94 -16.64 -9.67
CA TYR A 359 4.19 -17.08 -8.30
C TYR A 359 4.91 -16.00 -7.50
N PHE A 360 4.81 -16.08 -6.18
CA PHE A 360 5.50 -15.17 -5.27
C PHE A 360 6.80 -15.80 -4.78
N ARG A 361 7.92 -15.11 -4.96
CA ARG A 361 9.21 -15.53 -4.42
C ARG A 361 10.07 -14.34 -4.06
N ARG A 362 10.41 -14.25 -2.78
CA ARG A 362 11.37 -13.27 -2.31
C ARG A 362 12.78 -13.57 -2.81
N PRO A 363 13.55 -12.57 -3.26
CA PRO A 363 14.96 -12.75 -3.62
C PRO A 363 15.80 -13.30 -2.43
N PRO A 364 16.76 -14.18 -2.68
CA PRO A 364 17.68 -14.65 -1.65
C PRO A 364 18.54 -13.49 -1.12
N GLY A 365 18.91 -13.54 0.16
CA GLY A 365 19.82 -12.56 0.79
C GLY A 365 19.15 -11.44 1.60
N ALA A 366 17.84 -11.40 1.67
CA ALA A 366 17.15 -10.45 2.56
C ALA A 366 17.11 -10.97 4.03
N PRO A 367 17.09 -10.08 5.03
CA PRO A 367 17.11 -10.47 6.44
C PRO A 367 15.96 -11.42 6.80
N GLN A 368 16.14 -12.22 7.85
CA GLN A 368 15.38 -13.42 8.25
C GLN A 368 13.85 -13.26 8.51
N ARG A 369 13.19 -12.25 7.98
CA ARG A 369 11.73 -12.12 8.12
C ARG A 369 11.02 -12.89 7.02
N THR A 370 10.09 -13.76 7.41
CA THR A 370 9.20 -14.45 6.47
C THR A 370 8.22 -13.43 5.89
N GLU A 371 8.36 -13.10 4.63
CA GLU A 371 7.39 -12.30 3.92
C GLU A 371 6.42 -13.21 3.17
N TYR A 372 5.15 -13.06 3.48
CA TYR A 372 4.08 -13.77 2.80
C TYR A 372 3.72 -13.08 1.48
N ALA A 373 3.20 -13.86 0.55
CA ALA A 373 2.64 -13.35 -0.68
C ALA A 373 1.53 -12.33 -0.36
N SER A 374 1.65 -11.13 -0.93
CA SER A 374 0.65 -10.08 -0.77
C SER A 374 0.79 -9.06 -1.89
N LEU A 375 -0.23 -8.23 -2.07
CA LEU A 375 -0.15 -7.07 -2.97
C LEU A 375 0.48 -5.83 -2.30
N PHE A 376 1.24 -6.04 -1.25
CA PHE A 376 2.15 -5.04 -0.66
C PHE A 376 3.62 -5.40 -0.88
N ASN A 377 3.92 -6.59 -1.39
CA ASN A 377 5.28 -7.08 -1.62
C ASN A 377 5.51 -7.34 -3.13
N PRO A 378 6.40 -6.58 -3.80
CA PRO A 378 6.59 -6.63 -5.25
C PRO A 378 7.60 -7.73 -5.66
N TYR A 379 7.32 -8.99 -5.26
CA TYR A 379 8.20 -10.14 -5.56
C TYR A 379 7.49 -11.19 -6.42
N TRP A 380 6.53 -10.75 -7.20
CA TRP A 380 5.82 -11.59 -8.16
C TRP A 380 6.68 -11.86 -9.37
N GLN A 381 6.77 -13.11 -9.76
CA GLN A 381 7.59 -13.63 -10.85
C GLN A 381 6.77 -14.58 -11.72
N ALA A 382 7.30 -14.86 -12.91
CA ALA A 382 6.72 -15.82 -13.85
C ALA A 382 7.72 -16.92 -14.19
N ARG A 383 7.21 -18.10 -14.47
CA ARG A 383 7.98 -19.23 -14.99
C ARG A 383 7.12 -20.10 -15.90
N LEU A 384 7.76 -20.82 -16.79
CA LEU A 384 7.09 -21.88 -17.52
C LEU A 384 6.69 -23.02 -16.58
N ALA A 385 5.57 -23.65 -16.86
CA ALA A 385 5.03 -24.78 -16.13
C ALA A 385 4.54 -25.84 -17.11
N GLU A 386 4.57 -27.10 -16.70
CA GLU A 386 3.99 -28.15 -17.55
C GLU A 386 2.47 -27.95 -17.69
N PRO A 387 1.91 -28.09 -18.92
CA PRO A 387 0.47 -28.00 -19.12
C PRO A 387 -0.26 -29.07 -18.30
N SER A 388 -1.28 -28.63 -17.55
CA SER A 388 -2.15 -29.53 -16.77
C SER A 388 -3.03 -30.38 -17.68
N VAL A 389 -3.63 -31.43 -17.11
CA VAL A 389 -4.58 -32.29 -17.85
C VAL A 389 -5.78 -31.49 -18.36
N ALA A 390 -6.29 -30.57 -17.54
CA ALA A 390 -7.42 -29.70 -17.90
C ALA A 390 -7.05 -28.74 -19.05
N GLU A 391 -5.87 -28.13 -19.00
CA GLU A 391 -5.37 -27.23 -20.06
C GLU A 391 -5.17 -28.00 -21.38
N ARG A 392 -4.65 -29.24 -21.33
CA ARG A 392 -4.52 -30.11 -22.52
C ARG A 392 -5.87 -30.49 -23.12
N ALA A 393 -6.83 -30.85 -22.25
CA ALA A 393 -8.18 -31.19 -22.71
C ALA A 393 -8.87 -29.99 -23.37
N LEU A 394 -8.75 -28.80 -22.75
CA LEU A 394 -9.31 -27.59 -23.31
C LEU A 394 -8.62 -27.18 -24.62
N ALA A 395 -7.31 -27.36 -24.73
CA ALA A 395 -6.59 -27.08 -25.98
C ALA A 395 -7.11 -27.90 -27.16
N LEU A 396 -7.41 -29.19 -26.95
CA LEU A 396 -7.98 -30.07 -27.99
C LEU A 396 -9.33 -29.54 -28.50
N THR A 397 -10.19 -28.99 -27.65
CA THR A 397 -11.49 -28.44 -28.07
C THR A 397 -11.39 -27.10 -28.82
N GLN A 398 -10.24 -26.47 -28.81
CA GLN A 398 -10.04 -25.16 -29.48
C GLN A 398 -9.32 -25.28 -30.83
N VAL A 399 -8.77 -26.46 -31.14
CA VAL A 399 -7.94 -26.66 -32.32
C VAL A 399 -8.67 -27.50 -33.39
N ASP A 400 -9.66 -28.30 -32.99
CA ASP A 400 -10.58 -29.00 -33.91
C ASP A 400 -11.56 -27.98 -34.55
#